data_2a703a6d8ac1a030db6f1ea148f2e072
#
_entry.id   2a703a6d8ac1a030db6f1ea148f2e072
#
_cell.length_a   1.000
_cell.length_b   1.000
_cell.length_c   1.000
_cell.angle_alpha   90.00
_cell.angle_beta   90.00
_cell.angle_gamma   90.00
#
_symmetry.space_group_name_H-M   'P 1'
#
loop_
_entity.id
_entity.type
_entity.pdbx_description
1 polymer ?
#
loop_
_entity_poly.entity_id
_entity_poly.type
_entity_poly.pdbx_seq_one_letter_code
_entity_poly.pdbx_strand_id
1 'polypeptide(L)'
;MTVGSPIITGYYRYTDIWFQWAEKSLLNPGDRDAVKAILAHDALVHQDHPLCLPDQEGAQLFLGSFPNGEKRLMFSSKQIDYIRYWLHAMKLTPEIIPLPYSDCLLLESSLRGIEPIVFKTGGELKKCNKDLDKINKKLKKANNPTLANRRQIFDRSRTLFQEKKGAWLAVDFEGWERDHTAITEFGWSAIHWEDGTEVQEDGHLIVKEHQLYTNGTYVRDNRNHFSFGTSQILNKPEFKKSIHDLFARMKSYGAVFLVFHDNSQDIKYLKSSMVSAPMEGLSYDPPSNSPTTGLFVVDTSDLFAALEGEGYSNRRSLERMCNFLRIPTQYLHNAGNDAHYTLLACKEMVNGEQLDKQREQRWPDRTNSGEVQVQWKPWEMDSDYSDQEGFI
;
A
#
# COMPACT_ATOMS: atom_id res chain seq x y z
N MET A 1 11.17 24.71 26.36
CA MET A 1 10.53 23.53 25.74
C MET A 1 11.50 23.00 24.70
N THR A 2 12.16 21.89 24.98
CA THR A 2 13.00 21.21 24.00
C THR A 2 12.05 20.62 22.94
N VAL A 3 12.05 21.23 21.76
CA VAL A 3 11.40 20.64 20.58
C VAL A 3 12.07 19.30 20.35
N GLY A 4 11.40 18.20 20.66
CA GLY A 4 11.90 16.87 20.40
C GLY A 4 12.26 16.74 18.92
N SER A 5 13.38 16.10 18.61
CA SER A 5 13.76 15.84 17.22
C SER A 5 12.59 15.13 16.52
N PRO A 6 12.18 15.60 15.33
CA PRO A 6 11.07 14.98 14.61
C PRO A 6 11.38 13.50 14.38
N ILE A 7 10.41 12.64 14.72
CA ILE A 7 10.54 11.19 14.62
C ILE A 7 10.48 10.81 13.14
N ILE A 8 11.37 9.93 12.70
CA ILE A 8 11.25 9.29 11.38
C ILE A 8 10.15 8.25 11.49
N THR A 9 9.02 8.49 10.81
CA THR A 9 7.87 7.55 10.81
C THR A 9 7.95 6.53 9.71
N GLY A 10 8.80 6.75 8.70
CA GLY A 10 8.99 5.86 7.57
C GLY A 10 9.87 6.46 6.49
N TYR A 11 9.85 5.85 5.34
CA TYR A 11 10.69 6.18 4.20
C TYR A 11 9.87 6.22 2.91
N TYR A 12 10.26 7.10 1.98
CA TYR A 12 9.67 7.20 0.66
C TYR A 12 10.71 6.80 -0.38
N ARG A 13 10.34 5.96 -1.34
CA ARG A 13 11.24 5.65 -2.45
C ARG A 13 11.57 6.91 -3.23
N TYR A 14 12.84 7.05 -3.62
CA TYR A 14 13.32 8.18 -4.43
C TYR A 14 12.47 8.38 -5.69
N THR A 15 12.18 7.29 -6.39
CA THR A 15 11.35 7.29 -7.61
C THR A 15 9.92 7.74 -7.37
N ASP A 16 9.29 7.33 -6.26
CA ASP A 16 7.93 7.76 -5.92
C ASP A 16 7.88 9.27 -5.65
N ILE A 17 8.89 9.81 -4.97
CA ILE A 17 8.98 11.23 -4.71
C ILE A 17 9.19 11.98 -6.03
N TRP A 18 10.10 11.53 -6.86
CA TRP A 18 10.42 12.18 -8.12
C TRP A 18 9.24 12.18 -9.10
N PHE A 19 8.61 11.03 -9.31
CA PHE A 19 7.58 10.88 -10.35
C PHE A 19 6.15 11.13 -9.88
N GLN A 20 5.85 10.90 -8.62
CA GLN A 20 4.48 10.89 -8.14
C GLN A 20 4.13 12.10 -7.27
N TRP A 21 5.05 12.57 -6.47
CA TRP A 21 4.77 13.70 -5.60
C TRP A 21 4.52 14.99 -6.40
N ALA A 22 5.38 15.27 -7.39
CA ALA A 22 5.20 16.40 -8.28
C ALA A 22 3.93 16.32 -9.15
N GLU A 23 3.45 15.11 -9.46
CA GLU A 23 2.24 14.89 -10.27
C GLU A 23 0.96 14.74 -9.42
N LYS A 24 1.05 14.91 -8.11
CA LYS A 24 -0.13 14.86 -7.23
C LYS A 24 -1.18 15.87 -7.69
N SER A 25 -2.43 15.42 -7.85
CA SER A 25 -3.53 16.21 -8.40
C SER A 25 -3.83 17.50 -7.62
N LEU A 26 -3.43 17.56 -6.34
CA LEU A 26 -3.62 18.73 -5.48
C LEU A 26 -2.56 19.83 -5.70
N LEU A 27 -1.51 19.58 -6.47
CA LEU A 27 -0.47 20.56 -6.73
C LEU A 27 -0.84 21.40 -7.97
N ASN A 28 -0.71 22.72 -7.82
CA ASN A 28 -0.76 23.62 -8.97
C ASN A 28 0.54 23.52 -9.80
N PRO A 29 0.57 24.03 -11.05
CA PRO A 29 1.77 23.95 -11.91
C PRO A 29 3.04 24.54 -11.28
N GLY A 30 2.93 25.70 -10.60
CA GLY A 30 4.08 26.34 -9.95
C GLY A 30 4.66 25.50 -8.82
N ASP A 31 3.81 24.87 -8.01
CA ASP A 31 4.25 23.98 -6.93
C ASP A 31 4.94 22.72 -7.49
N ARG A 32 4.43 22.18 -8.61
CA ARG A 32 5.07 21.06 -9.30
C ARG A 32 6.48 21.38 -9.77
N ASP A 33 6.66 22.57 -10.37
CA ASP A 33 7.95 23.01 -10.85
C ASP A 33 8.93 23.23 -9.68
N ALA A 34 8.47 23.81 -8.58
CA ALA A 34 9.28 23.99 -7.38
C ALA A 34 9.73 22.63 -6.79
N VAL A 35 8.82 21.65 -6.72
CA VAL A 35 9.16 20.28 -6.27
C VAL A 35 10.16 19.62 -7.21
N LYS A 36 9.96 19.68 -8.51
CA LYS A 36 10.89 19.11 -9.50
C LYS A 36 12.26 19.74 -9.44
N ALA A 37 12.32 21.07 -9.29
CA ALA A 37 13.58 21.79 -9.23
C ALA A 37 14.42 21.40 -7.99
N ILE A 38 13.81 21.35 -6.80
CA ILE A 38 14.52 20.99 -5.56
C ILE A 38 14.95 19.52 -5.52
N LEU A 39 14.26 18.64 -6.22
CA LEU A 39 14.56 17.22 -6.27
C LEU A 39 15.56 16.86 -7.39
N ALA A 40 15.92 17.78 -8.28
CA ALA A 40 16.89 17.52 -9.34
C ALA A 40 18.23 17.02 -8.74
N HIS A 41 18.90 16.07 -9.41
CA HIS A 41 20.10 15.40 -8.88
C HIS A 41 21.17 16.38 -8.44
N ASP A 42 21.45 17.39 -9.27
CA ASP A 42 22.50 18.37 -8.98
C ASP A 42 22.04 19.36 -7.90
N ALA A 43 20.74 19.66 -7.81
CA ALA A 43 20.19 20.46 -6.74
C ALA A 43 20.30 19.74 -5.38
N LEU A 44 19.92 18.46 -5.33
CA LEU A 44 19.97 17.65 -4.10
C LEU A 44 21.35 17.60 -3.44
N VAL A 45 22.41 17.57 -4.24
CA VAL A 45 23.80 17.48 -3.74
C VAL A 45 24.47 18.84 -3.57
N HIS A 46 23.79 19.91 -3.94
CA HIS A 46 24.33 21.26 -3.82
C HIS A 46 24.47 21.67 -2.34
N GLN A 47 25.56 22.36 -2.01
CA GLN A 47 25.86 22.75 -0.63
C GLN A 47 24.76 23.60 0.05
N ASP A 48 24.01 24.37 -0.75
CA ASP A 48 22.93 25.24 -0.26
C ASP A 48 21.57 24.51 -0.21
N HIS A 49 21.54 23.22 -0.56
CA HIS A 49 20.30 22.45 -0.49
C HIS A 49 19.85 22.21 0.95
N PRO A 50 18.54 22.34 1.27
CA PRO A 50 18.04 22.24 2.65
C PRO A 50 18.34 20.89 3.33
N LEU A 51 18.59 19.83 2.59
CA LEU A 51 18.98 18.53 3.14
C LEU A 51 20.50 18.38 3.33
N CYS A 52 21.31 19.34 2.89
CA CYS A 52 22.74 19.30 3.12
C CYS A 52 23.04 19.54 4.61
N LEU A 53 23.82 18.65 5.20
CA LEU A 53 24.21 18.78 6.61
C LEU A 53 25.43 19.72 6.72
N PRO A 54 25.50 20.59 7.77
CA PRO A 54 26.57 21.60 7.90
C PRO A 54 27.99 21.05 7.85
N ASP A 55 28.19 19.81 8.32
CA ASP A 55 29.48 19.17 8.44
C ASP A 55 29.69 18.03 7.43
N GLN A 56 28.82 17.93 6.41
CA GLN A 56 28.86 16.85 5.44
C GLN A 56 28.72 17.38 4.02
N GLU A 57 29.69 17.12 3.20
CA GLU A 57 29.64 17.45 1.79
C GLU A 57 28.71 16.49 1.03
N GLY A 58 27.68 17.03 0.36
CA GLY A 58 26.69 16.27 -0.41
C GLY A 58 25.38 15.95 0.30
N ALA A 59 24.54 15.15 -0.36
CA ALA A 59 23.22 14.78 0.15
C ALA A 59 23.22 13.38 0.76
N GLN A 60 22.70 13.25 1.96
CA GLN A 60 22.42 11.96 2.58
C GLN A 60 21.04 11.47 2.16
N LEU A 61 20.99 10.30 1.56
CA LEU A 61 19.78 9.50 1.33
C LEU A 61 19.90 8.17 2.09
N PHE A 62 18.94 7.30 1.89
CA PHE A 62 18.93 5.98 2.51
C PHE A 62 18.83 4.88 1.45
N LEU A 63 19.57 3.79 1.66
CA LEU A 63 19.47 2.58 0.85
C LEU A 63 18.61 1.56 1.61
N GLY A 64 17.37 1.39 1.17
CA GLY A 64 16.46 0.40 1.72
C GLY A 64 16.58 -0.94 1.01
N SER A 65 16.62 -2.02 1.77
CA SER A 65 16.59 -3.40 1.29
C SER A 65 15.26 -4.04 1.65
N PHE A 66 14.57 -4.60 0.67
CA PHE A 66 13.29 -5.28 0.85
C PHE A 66 13.49 -6.79 1.13
N PRO A 67 12.48 -7.47 1.73
CA PRO A 67 12.55 -8.91 2.00
C PRO A 67 12.83 -9.76 0.75
N ASN A 68 12.37 -9.32 -0.42
CA ASN A 68 12.59 -9.97 -1.71
C ASN A 68 14.00 -9.75 -2.31
N GLY A 69 14.88 -9.02 -1.62
CA GLY A 69 16.22 -8.70 -2.08
C GLY A 69 16.32 -7.43 -2.95
N GLU A 70 15.21 -6.79 -3.26
CA GLU A 70 15.19 -5.52 -3.98
C GLU A 70 15.82 -4.41 -3.13
N LYS A 71 16.52 -3.47 -3.79
CA LYS A 71 17.13 -2.32 -3.12
C LYS A 71 16.67 -1.03 -3.78
N ARG A 72 16.35 -0.02 -2.97
CA ARG A 72 15.90 1.29 -3.45
C ARG A 72 16.56 2.42 -2.68
N LEU A 73 16.84 3.52 -3.38
CA LEU A 73 17.13 4.79 -2.72
C LEU A 73 15.86 5.36 -2.11
N MET A 74 15.99 5.96 -0.94
CA MET A 74 14.86 6.47 -0.18
C MET A 74 15.18 7.81 0.48
N PHE A 75 14.14 8.63 0.60
CA PHE A 75 14.08 9.73 1.55
C PHE A 75 13.45 9.26 2.85
N SER A 76 13.89 9.78 3.99
CA SER A 76 13.12 9.65 5.22
C SER A 76 11.89 10.56 5.18
N SER A 77 10.84 10.22 5.93
CA SER A 77 9.66 11.07 6.10
C SER A 77 10.03 12.46 6.63
N LYS A 78 11.03 12.54 7.51
CA LYS A 78 11.59 13.80 8.02
C LYS A 78 12.18 14.68 6.91
N GLN A 79 12.91 14.11 5.95
CA GLN A 79 13.49 14.85 4.84
C GLN A 79 12.39 15.44 3.94
N ILE A 80 11.37 14.66 3.62
CA ILE A 80 10.24 15.12 2.79
C ILE A 80 9.44 16.21 3.51
N ASP A 81 9.19 16.02 4.80
CA ASP A 81 8.50 17.02 5.61
C ASP A 81 9.29 18.34 5.69
N TYR A 82 10.62 18.23 5.82
CA TYR A 82 11.49 19.42 5.84
C TYR A 82 11.50 20.15 4.49
N ILE A 83 11.58 19.45 3.36
CA ILE A 83 11.54 20.03 2.02
C ILE A 83 10.26 20.87 1.83
N ARG A 84 9.08 20.34 2.16
CA ARG A 84 7.81 21.04 1.93
C ARG A 84 7.68 22.30 2.78
N TYR A 85 8.13 22.27 4.05
CA TYR A 85 8.15 23.44 4.91
C TYR A 85 9.17 24.47 4.41
N TRP A 86 10.33 24.03 3.95
CA TRP A 86 11.36 24.90 3.40
C TRP A 86 10.89 25.62 2.13
N LEU A 87 10.25 24.91 1.21
CA LEU A 87 9.68 25.49 -0.01
C LEU A 87 8.69 26.62 0.32
N HIS A 88 7.82 26.41 1.28
CA HIS A 88 6.88 27.44 1.72
C HIS A 88 7.59 28.61 2.43
N ALA A 89 8.51 28.33 3.34
CA ALA A 89 9.26 29.35 4.07
C ALA A 89 10.08 30.26 3.13
N MET A 90 10.63 29.69 2.05
CA MET A 90 11.35 30.42 1.00
C MET A 90 10.42 31.08 -0.03
N LYS A 91 9.10 31.00 0.17
CA LYS A 91 8.06 31.56 -0.72
C LYS A 91 8.12 31.01 -2.15
N LEU A 92 8.61 29.80 -2.32
CA LEU A 92 8.61 29.07 -3.60
C LEU A 92 7.25 28.41 -3.86
N THR A 93 6.46 28.21 -2.81
CA THR A 93 5.06 27.76 -2.88
C THR A 93 4.19 28.69 -2.02
N PRO A 94 2.94 29.00 -2.44
CA PRO A 94 2.04 29.88 -1.68
C PRO A 94 1.59 29.25 -0.37
N GLU A 95 1.44 27.91 -0.34
CA GLU A 95 1.04 27.14 0.83
C GLU A 95 2.04 26.00 1.08
N ILE A 96 1.95 25.39 2.26
CA ILE A 96 2.70 24.15 2.53
C ILE A 96 2.10 23.05 1.68
N ILE A 97 2.89 22.53 0.73
CA ILE A 97 2.44 21.48 -0.18
C ILE A 97 2.08 20.21 0.60
N PRO A 98 1.05 19.46 0.16
CA PRO A 98 0.67 18.21 0.81
C PRO A 98 1.79 17.18 0.72
N LEU A 99 1.83 16.26 1.70
CA LEU A 99 2.72 15.10 1.65
C LEU A 99 2.44 14.25 0.39
N PRO A 100 3.41 13.42 -0.02
CA PRO A 100 3.17 12.40 -1.04
C PRO A 100 1.96 11.53 -0.70
N TYR A 101 1.52 10.69 -1.62
CA TYR A 101 0.48 9.71 -1.33
C TYR A 101 0.91 8.81 -0.16
N SER A 102 -0.03 8.49 0.72
CA SER A 102 0.25 7.69 1.93
C SER A 102 0.77 6.29 1.62
N ASP A 103 0.36 5.72 0.49
CA ASP A 103 0.86 4.44 -0.02
C ASP A 103 2.33 4.48 -0.47
N CYS A 104 2.90 5.66 -0.63
CA CYS A 104 4.32 5.84 -0.88
C CYS A 104 5.16 5.74 0.41
N LEU A 105 4.54 5.89 1.60
CA LEU A 105 5.23 5.81 2.89
C LEU A 105 5.45 4.34 3.27
N LEU A 106 6.72 3.96 3.38
CA LEU A 106 7.16 2.62 3.77
C LEU A 106 7.62 2.65 5.23
N LEU A 107 7.03 1.79 6.05
CA LEU A 107 7.50 1.64 7.43
C LEU A 107 8.85 0.90 7.47
N GLU A 108 9.69 1.23 8.44
CA GLU A 108 10.95 0.52 8.64
C GLU A 108 10.74 -1.00 8.81
N SER A 109 9.64 -1.40 9.45
CA SER A 109 9.25 -2.81 9.60
C SER A 109 8.95 -3.54 8.29
N SER A 110 8.70 -2.81 7.20
CA SER A 110 8.49 -3.36 5.86
C SER A 110 9.81 -3.61 5.12
N LEU A 111 10.92 -3.16 5.68
CA LEU A 111 12.25 -3.28 5.11
C LEU A 111 13.05 -4.35 5.85
N ARG A 112 13.92 -5.06 5.16
CA ARG A 112 14.90 -5.96 5.76
C ARG A 112 16.04 -5.20 6.42
N GLY A 113 16.34 -4.00 5.91
CA GLY A 113 17.36 -3.10 6.44
C GLY A 113 17.34 -1.78 5.73
N ILE A 114 17.85 -0.76 6.40
CA ILE A 114 17.99 0.60 5.88
C ILE A 114 19.34 1.16 6.31
N GLU A 115 20.07 1.73 5.36
CA GLU A 115 21.41 2.26 5.58
C GLU A 115 21.54 3.66 5.00
N PRO A 116 22.15 4.63 5.71
CA PRO A 116 22.43 5.95 5.14
C PRO A 116 23.52 5.86 4.06
N ILE A 117 23.34 6.60 2.98
CA ILE A 117 24.30 6.74 1.91
C ILE A 117 24.43 8.20 1.52
N VAL A 118 25.65 8.66 1.28
CA VAL A 118 25.96 10.07 0.95
C VAL A 118 26.41 10.16 -0.50
N PHE A 119 25.84 11.11 -1.24
CA PHE A 119 26.21 11.42 -2.62
C PHE A 119 26.82 12.81 -2.69
N LYS A 120 28.02 12.91 -3.23
CA LYS A 120 28.73 14.19 -3.38
C LYS A 120 28.43 14.90 -4.71
N THR A 121 28.00 14.14 -5.71
CA THR A 121 27.69 14.68 -7.04
C THR A 121 26.38 14.11 -7.56
N GLY A 122 25.63 14.91 -8.35
CA GLY A 122 24.42 14.43 -9.02
C GLY A 122 24.66 13.26 -9.95
N GLY A 123 25.85 13.20 -10.54
CA GLY A 123 26.29 12.07 -11.37
C GLY A 123 26.40 10.75 -10.59
N GLU A 124 26.92 10.78 -9.35
CA GLU A 124 26.96 9.59 -8.46
C GLU A 124 25.55 9.12 -8.10
N LEU A 125 24.67 10.06 -7.76
CA LEU A 125 23.28 9.76 -7.42
C LEU A 125 22.56 9.12 -8.62
N LYS A 126 22.66 9.74 -9.79
CA LYS A 126 22.07 9.21 -11.05
C LYS A 126 22.61 7.81 -11.39
N LYS A 127 23.93 7.60 -11.26
CA LYS A 127 24.56 6.31 -11.50
C LYS A 127 24.09 5.24 -10.52
N CYS A 128 24.05 5.55 -9.23
CA CYS A 128 23.58 4.62 -8.20
C CYS A 128 22.15 4.17 -8.48
N ASN A 129 21.24 5.10 -8.80
CA ASN A 129 19.86 4.78 -9.12
C ASN A 129 19.76 3.85 -10.35
N LYS A 130 20.50 4.15 -11.44
CA LYS A 130 20.58 3.27 -12.62
C LYS A 130 21.09 1.86 -12.31
N ASP A 131 22.11 1.74 -11.46
CA ASP A 131 22.69 0.45 -11.12
C ASP A 131 21.75 -0.37 -10.23
N LEU A 132 21.05 0.26 -9.30
CA LEU A 132 20.00 -0.38 -8.51
C LEU A 132 18.86 -0.89 -9.41
N ASP A 133 18.43 -0.11 -10.37
CA ASP A 133 17.41 -0.53 -11.34
C ASP A 133 17.84 -1.76 -12.15
N LYS A 134 19.10 -1.79 -12.63
CA LYS A 134 19.63 -2.96 -13.34
C LYS A 134 19.65 -4.22 -12.45
N ILE A 135 20.04 -4.07 -11.17
CA ILE A 135 20.04 -5.17 -10.21
C ILE A 135 18.61 -5.67 -9.98
N ASN A 136 17.69 -4.76 -9.74
CA ASN A 136 16.28 -5.08 -9.51
C ASN A 136 15.62 -5.73 -10.75
N LYS A 137 15.92 -5.24 -11.96
CA LYS A 137 15.48 -5.88 -13.22
C LYS A 137 16.00 -7.32 -13.36
N LYS A 138 17.24 -7.59 -12.95
CA LYS A 138 17.80 -8.97 -12.93
C LYS A 138 17.09 -9.84 -11.89
N LEU A 139 16.85 -9.31 -10.70
CA LEU A 139 16.08 -10.01 -9.68
C LEU A 139 14.66 -10.33 -10.16
N LYS A 140 13.97 -9.39 -10.79
CA LYS A 140 12.64 -9.59 -11.38
C LYS A 140 12.64 -10.71 -12.44
N LYS A 141 13.64 -10.78 -13.29
CA LYS A 141 13.77 -11.86 -14.31
C LYS A 141 14.06 -13.24 -13.69
N ALA A 142 14.77 -13.29 -12.57
CA ALA A 142 15.15 -14.55 -11.91
C ALA A 142 13.99 -15.24 -11.15
N ASN A 143 12.87 -14.54 -10.88
CA ASN A 143 11.83 -15.01 -9.96
C ASN A 143 10.47 -15.32 -10.61
N ASN A 144 10.48 -15.99 -11.74
CA ASN A 144 9.30 -16.62 -12.33
C ASN A 144 8.47 -17.50 -11.35
N PRO A 145 9.06 -18.17 -10.32
CA PRO A 145 8.29 -18.97 -9.36
C PRO A 145 7.23 -18.14 -8.59
N THR A 146 7.52 -16.88 -8.26
CA THR A 146 6.57 -16.03 -7.51
C THR A 146 5.34 -15.70 -8.35
N LEU A 147 5.51 -15.38 -9.62
CA LEU A 147 4.38 -15.14 -10.52
C LEU A 147 3.55 -16.41 -10.71
N ALA A 148 4.19 -17.57 -10.89
CA ALA A 148 3.49 -18.84 -11.01
C ALA A 148 2.64 -19.15 -9.77
N ASN A 149 3.18 -18.94 -8.58
CA ASN A 149 2.46 -19.09 -7.31
C ASN A 149 1.26 -18.12 -7.21
N ARG A 150 1.46 -16.84 -7.52
CA ARG A 150 0.38 -15.84 -7.52
C ARG A 150 -0.74 -16.19 -8.50
N ARG A 151 -0.40 -16.66 -9.70
CA ARG A 151 -1.38 -17.14 -10.67
C ARG A 151 -2.18 -18.33 -10.12
N GLN A 152 -1.51 -19.25 -9.45
CA GLN A 152 -2.16 -20.40 -8.83
C GLN A 152 -3.10 -19.97 -7.68
N ILE A 153 -2.68 -19.02 -6.84
CA ILE A 153 -3.52 -18.43 -5.78
C ILE A 153 -4.74 -17.76 -6.40
N PHE A 154 -4.57 -16.98 -7.47
CA PHE A 154 -5.66 -16.33 -8.19
C PHE A 154 -6.69 -17.34 -8.70
N ASP A 155 -6.25 -18.38 -9.40
CA ASP A 155 -7.15 -19.40 -9.97
C ASP A 155 -7.87 -20.19 -8.87
N ARG A 156 -7.19 -20.53 -7.77
CA ARG A 156 -7.82 -21.17 -6.61
C ARG A 156 -8.87 -20.26 -5.97
N SER A 157 -8.53 -19.02 -5.69
CA SER A 157 -9.47 -18.05 -5.11
C SER A 157 -10.70 -17.87 -5.98
N ARG A 158 -10.51 -17.78 -7.30
CA ARG A 158 -11.61 -17.71 -8.27
C ARG A 158 -12.51 -18.95 -8.22
N THR A 159 -11.93 -20.14 -8.21
CA THR A 159 -12.70 -21.40 -8.13
C THR A 159 -13.50 -21.48 -6.84
N LEU A 160 -12.86 -21.18 -5.70
CA LEU A 160 -13.49 -21.22 -4.38
C LEU A 160 -14.63 -20.19 -4.24
N PHE A 161 -14.45 -18.99 -4.79
CA PHE A 161 -15.51 -17.97 -4.76
C PHE A 161 -16.74 -18.39 -5.60
N GLN A 162 -16.51 -19.00 -6.77
CA GLN A 162 -17.57 -19.45 -7.66
C GLN A 162 -18.39 -20.61 -7.07
N GLU A 163 -17.87 -21.33 -6.09
CA GLU A 163 -18.64 -22.38 -5.38
C GLU A 163 -19.72 -21.80 -4.46
N LYS A 164 -19.67 -20.49 -4.16
CA LYS A 164 -20.65 -19.80 -3.32
C LYS A 164 -20.83 -20.48 -1.95
N LYS A 165 -19.73 -20.79 -1.30
CA LYS A 165 -19.67 -21.44 0.01
C LYS A 165 -18.76 -20.71 0.96
N GLY A 166 -19.05 -20.84 2.28
CA GLY A 166 -18.27 -20.19 3.33
C GLY A 166 -18.50 -18.70 3.38
N ALA A 167 -17.55 -17.98 3.98
CA ALA A 167 -17.59 -16.53 4.09
C ALA A 167 -16.31 -15.90 3.57
N TRP A 168 -16.42 -14.79 2.86
CA TRP A 168 -15.31 -13.94 2.41
C TRP A 168 -15.35 -12.66 3.24
N LEU A 169 -14.37 -12.49 4.10
CA LEU A 169 -14.32 -11.43 5.09
C LEU A 169 -13.09 -10.55 4.83
N ALA A 170 -13.32 -9.38 4.25
CA ALA A 170 -12.28 -8.34 4.21
C ALA A 170 -12.24 -7.61 5.54
N VAL A 171 -11.04 -7.34 6.01
CA VAL A 171 -10.79 -6.57 7.22
C VAL A 171 -9.65 -5.58 7.00
N ASP A 172 -9.77 -4.45 7.66
CA ASP A 172 -8.78 -3.39 7.65
C ASP A 172 -8.69 -2.73 9.03
N PHE A 173 -7.52 -2.23 9.38
CA PHE A 173 -7.29 -1.50 10.63
C PHE A 173 -6.62 -0.17 10.37
N GLU A 174 -7.08 0.85 11.05
CA GLU A 174 -6.33 2.11 11.14
C GLU A 174 -5.64 2.23 12.49
N GLY A 175 -4.41 2.69 12.45
CA GLY A 175 -3.62 3.02 13.62
C GLY A 175 -3.34 4.52 13.69
N TRP A 176 -2.94 4.99 14.86
CA TRP A 176 -2.50 6.35 15.00
C TRP A 176 -1.15 6.55 14.29
N GLU A 177 -1.05 7.55 13.43
CA GLU A 177 0.15 7.81 12.60
C GLU A 177 1.43 8.09 13.41
N ARG A 178 1.32 8.40 14.71
CA ARG A 178 2.46 8.64 15.60
C ARG A 178 2.83 7.45 16.46
N ASP A 179 1.90 6.49 16.61
CA ASP A 179 2.13 5.24 17.33
C ASP A 179 1.23 4.15 16.74
N HIS A 180 1.78 3.38 15.83
CA HIS A 180 1.06 2.30 15.14
C HIS A 180 0.65 1.13 16.06
N THR A 181 1.01 1.15 17.35
CA THR A 181 0.45 0.19 18.33
C THR A 181 -0.93 0.61 18.82
N ALA A 182 -1.29 1.88 18.65
CA ALA A 182 -2.58 2.43 19.04
C ALA A 182 -3.59 2.27 17.89
N ILE A 183 -4.32 1.16 17.89
CA ILE A 183 -5.42 0.91 16.95
C ILE A 183 -6.53 1.93 17.20
N THR A 184 -6.95 2.64 16.15
CA THR A 184 -8.02 3.64 16.22
C THR A 184 -9.33 3.15 15.62
N GLU A 185 -9.25 2.30 14.60
CA GLU A 185 -10.41 1.81 13.85
C GLU A 185 -10.23 0.34 13.48
N PHE A 186 -11.36 -0.34 13.29
CA PHE A 186 -11.48 -1.63 12.63
C PHE A 186 -12.65 -1.57 11.66
N GLY A 187 -12.40 -1.92 10.43
CA GLY A 187 -13.39 -2.04 9.40
C GLY A 187 -13.50 -3.48 8.88
N TRP A 188 -14.67 -3.84 8.44
CA TRP A 188 -14.91 -5.12 7.82
C TRP A 188 -16.00 -5.05 6.77
N SER A 189 -15.87 -5.91 5.75
CA SER A 189 -16.87 -6.18 4.73
C SER A 189 -16.90 -7.68 4.49
N ALA A 190 -18.09 -8.27 4.47
CA ALA A 190 -18.24 -9.73 4.33
C ALA A 190 -19.24 -10.10 3.25
N ILE A 191 -18.95 -11.18 2.53
CA ILE A 191 -19.89 -11.86 1.64
C ILE A 191 -20.04 -13.30 2.13
N HIS A 192 -21.28 -13.75 2.23
CA HIS A 192 -21.64 -15.14 2.46
C HIS A 192 -22.92 -15.47 1.66
N TRP A 193 -23.32 -16.73 1.66
CA TRP A 193 -24.50 -17.17 0.90
C TRP A 193 -25.53 -17.82 1.81
N GLU A 194 -26.78 -17.36 1.67
CA GLU A 194 -27.95 -17.92 2.34
C GLU A 194 -28.90 -18.45 1.25
N ASP A 195 -29.18 -19.72 1.27
CA ASP A 195 -30.00 -20.41 0.24
C ASP A 195 -29.57 -20.10 -1.20
N GLY A 196 -28.26 -20.00 -1.41
CA GLY A 196 -27.66 -19.69 -2.72
C GLY A 196 -27.69 -18.21 -3.12
N THR A 197 -28.30 -17.36 -2.29
CA THR A 197 -28.34 -15.91 -2.47
C THR A 197 -27.14 -15.28 -1.78
N GLU A 198 -26.44 -14.38 -2.47
CA GLU A 198 -25.34 -13.63 -1.91
C GLU A 198 -25.85 -12.58 -0.94
N VAL A 199 -25.31 -12.56 0.27
CA VAL A 199 -25.54 -11.55 1.30
C VAL A 199 -24.22 -10.82 1.53
N GLN A 200 -24.26 -9.49 1.46
CA GLN A 200 -23.13 -8.63 1.78
C GLN A 200 -23.47 -7.76 2.98
N GLU A 201 -22.51 -7.59 3.88
CA GLU A 201 -22.63 -6.74 5.05
C GLU A 201 -21.31 -6.02 5.32
N ASP A 202 -21.41 -4.82 5.86
CA ASP A 202 -20.29 -3.93 6.13
C ASP A 202 -20.36 -3.41 7.57
N GLY A 203 -19.22 -3.09 8.16
CA GLY A 203 -19.17 -2.50 9.48
C GLY A 203 -17.91 -1.72 9.76
N HIS A 204 -18.04 -0.78 10.71
CA HIS A 204 -16.97 0.08 11.13
C HIS A 204 -17.01 0.33 12.62
N LEU A 205 -15.92 0.05 13.31
CA LEU A 205 -15.75 0.21 14.74
C LEU A 205 -14.66 1.23 15.04
N ILE A 206 -14.96 2.15 15.95
CA ILE A 206 -14.00 3.17 16.42
C ILE A 206 -13.70 2.89 17.90
N VAL A 207 -12.40 2.89 18.25
CA VAL A 207 -11.95 2.70 19.63
C VAL A 207 -12.20 3.97 20.43
N LYS A 208 -13.10 3.93 21.41
CA LYS A 208 -13.51 5.06 22.24
C LYS A 208 -12.35 5.76 22.92
N GLU A 209 -11.44 4.99 23.53
CA GLU A 209 -10.29 5.52 24.26
C GLU A 209 -9.26 6.20 23.33
N HIS A 210 -9.32 5.93 22.03
CA HIS A 210 -8.42 6.48 21.03
C HIS A 210 -9.06 7.56 20.15
N GLN A 211 -10.25 8.05 20.49
CA GLN A 211 -10.95 9.08 19.68
C GLN A 211 -10.14 10.37 19.52
N LEU A 212 -9.32 10.72 20.50
CA LEU A 212 -8.45 11.90 20.43
C LEU A 212 -7.17 11.70 19.62
N TYR A 213 -6.88 10.46 19.21
CA TYR A 213 -5.73 10.13 18.36
C TYR A 213 -6.15 10.32 16.90
N THR A 214 -5.99 11.52 16.41
CA THR A 214 -6.35 11.89 15.04
C THR A 214 -5.13 11.78 14.12
N ASN A 215 -5.36 11.27 12.94
CA ASN A 215 -4.42 11.31 11.83
C ASN A 215 -4.55 12.68 11.12
N GLY A 216 -3.78 12.93 10.07
CA GLY A 216 -3.89 14.17 9.30
C GLY A 216 -2.57 14.83 8.98
N THR A 217 -1.47 14.33 9.56
CA THR A 217 -0.13 14.79 9.21
C THR A 217 0.41 14.04 8.00
N TYR A 218 0.31 12.72 8.01
CA TYR A 218 0.82 11.83 6.95
C TYR A 218 -0.31 11.20 6.14
N VAL A 219 -1.44 10.91 6.79
CA VAL A 219 -2.61 10.27 6.21
C VAL A 219 -3.84 11.10 6.52
N ARG A 220 -4.79 11.22 5.59
CA ARG A 220 -6.06 11.91 5.86
C ARG A 220 -6.82 11.17 6.96
N ASP A 221 -7.40 11.93 7.90
CA ASP A 221 -8.34 11.37 8.88
C ASP A 221 -9.74 11.35 8.25
N ASN A 222 -10.15 10.18 7.78
CA ASN A 222 -11.49 9.94 7.24
C ASN A 222 -12.38 9.10 8.17
N ARG A 223 -11.99 8.96 9.43
CA ARG A 223 -12.68 8.15 10.45
C ARG A 223 -14.19 8.35 10.50
N ASN A 224 -14.64 9.60 10.33
CA ASN A 224 -16.06 9.95 10.42
C ASN A 224 -16.81 9.86 9.08
N HIS A 225 -16.17 9.32 8.04
CA HIS A 225 -16.73 9.28 6.69
C HIS A 225 -16.99 7.84 6.21
N PHE A 226 -17.45 6.96 7.12
CA PHE A 226 -17.86 5.63 6.73
C PHE A 226 -19.09 5.70 5.80
N SER A 227 -18.98 5.16 4.60
CA SER A 227 -19.96 5.33 3.52
C SER A 227 -20.97 4.18 3.40
N PHE A 228 -20.73 3.05 4.09
CA PHE A 228 -21.49 1.81 3.89
C PHE A 228 -22.29 1.40 5.15
N GLY A 229 -22.56 2.34 6.03
CA GLY A 229 -23.33 2.10 7.24
C GLY A 229 -23.08 3.14 8.33
N THR A 230 -23.24 2.74 9.57
CA THR A 230 -23.04 3.61 10.74
C THR A 230 -21.87 3.10 11.56
N SER A 231 -20.93 3.99 11.86
CA SER A 231 -19.79 3.70 12.73
C SER A 231 -20.25 3.46 14.17
N GLN A 232 -19.70 2.45 14.82
CA GLN A 232 -19.94 2.17 16.24
C GLN A 232 -18.72 2.58 17.06
N ILE A 233 -18.93 3.39 18.10
CA ILE A 233 -17.87 3.82 19.01
C ILE A 233 -17.92 2.91 20.22
N LEU A 234 -16.89 2.07 20.41
CA LEU A 234 -16.85 1.02 21.42
C LEU A 234 -15.63 1.19 22.32
N ASN A 235 -15.77 0.88 23.60
CA ASN A 235 -14.61 0.76 24.47
C ASN A 235 -13.77 -0.50 24.09
N LYS A 236 -12.54 -0.57 24.55
CA LYS A 236 -11.61 -1.67 24.18
C LYS A 236 -12.17 -3.08 24.43
N PRO A 237 -12.84 -3.38 25.56
CA PRO A 237 -13.47 -4.69 25.77
C PRO A 237 -14.59 -5.00 24.77
N GLU A 238 -15.48 -4.03 24.52
CA GLU A 238 -16.57 -4.16 23.54
C GLU A 238 -16.04 -4.29 22.12
N PHE A 239 -15.03 -3.49 21.76
CA PHE A 239 -14.34 -3.55 20.48
C PHE A 239 -13.76 -4.95 20.22
N LYS A 240 -13.00 -5.48 21.19
CA LYS A 240 -12.48 -6.85 21.13
C LYS A 240 -13.60 -7.88 20.98
N LYS A 241 -14.63 -7.78 21.80
CA LYS A 241 -15.77 -8.70 21.78
C LYS A 241 -16.47 -8.68 20.42
N SER A 242 -16.71 -7.49 19.84
CA SER A 242 -17.35 -7.36 18.53
C SER A 242 -16.58 -8.04 17.42
N ILE A 243 -15.23 -7.94 17.43
CA ILE A 243 -14.39 -8.65 16.47
C ILE A 243 -14.49 -10.16 16.68
N HIS A 244 -14.46 -10.64 17.91
CA HIS A 244 -14.61 -12.08 18.20
C HIS A 244 -15.99 -12.61 17.76
N ASP A 245 -17.06 -11.88 18.03
CA ASP A 245 -18.41 -12.23 17.61
C ASP A 245 -18.53 -12.28 16.07
N LEU A 246 -17.90 -11.34 15.36
CA LEU A 246 -17.82 -11.33 13.91
C LEU A 246 -17.12 -12.60 13.38
N PHE A 247 -15.96 -12.94 13.91
CA PHE A 247 -15.23 -14.15 13.49
C PHE A 247 -16.03 -15.42 13.79
N ALA A 248 -16.69 -15.51 14.95
CA ALA A 248 -17.54 -16.64 15.30
C ALA A 248 -18.71 -16.77 14.32
N ARG A 249 -19.36 -15.67 13.97
CA ARG A 249 -20.46 -15.62 13.01
C ARG A 249 -19.99 -16.02 11.61
N MET A 250 -18.86 -15.50 11.13
CA MET A 250 -18.32 -15.90 9.81
C MET A 250 -17.97 -17.39 9.76
N LYS A 251 -17.37 -17.93 10.82
CA LYS A 251 -17.08 -19.37 10.92
C LYS A 251 -18.34 -20.24 10.91
N SER A 252 -19.51 -19.72 11.31
CA SER A 252 -20.76 -20.49 11.26
C SER A 252 -21.26 -20.76 9.82
N TYR A 253 -20.79 -19.97 8.84
CA TYR A 253 -21.07 -20.22 7.42
C TYR A 253 -20.11 -21.25 6.78
N GLY A 254 -19.09 -21.72 7.51
CA GLY A 254 -18.11 -22.70 7.02
C GLY A 254 -16.69 -22.17 6.99
N ALA A 255 -15.98 -22.43 5.90
CA ALA A 255 -14.63 -21.89 5.69
C ALA A 255 -14.66 -20.35 5.56
N VAL A 256 -13.67 -19.69 6.16
CA VAL A 256 -13.55 -18.23 6.08
C VAL A 256 -12.32 -17.84 5.27
N PHE A 257 -12.52 -17.07 4.22
CA PHE A 257 -11.48 -16.48 3.41
C PHE A 257 -11.26 -15.04 3.89
N LEU A 258 -10.16 -14.81 4.62
CA LEU A 258 -9.79 -13.50 5.11
C LEU A 258 -9.12 -12.72 3.98
N VAL A 259 -9.78 -11.66 3.54
CA VAL A 259 -9.34 -10.82 2.43
C VAL A 259 -8.63 -9.59 2.97
N PHE A 260 -7.42 -9.34 2.45
CA PHE A 260 -6.62 -8.19 2.82
C PHE A 260 -6.13 -7.45 1.58
N HIS A 261 -5.69 -6.23 1.80
CA HIS A 261 -4.85 -5.52 0.87
C HIS A 261 -3.51 -5.20 1.53
N ASP A 262 -2.48 -6.05 1.31
CA ASP A 262 -1.23 -6.11 2.07
C ASP A 262 -1.43 -6.56 3.53
N ASN A 263 -1.60 -7.84 3.71
CA ASN A 263 -1.98 -8.49 4.98
C ASN A 263 -1.01 -8.31 6.15
N SER A 264 0.17 -7.72 5.93
CA SER A 264 1.28 -7.78 6.90
C SER A 264 0.99 -7.05 8.21
N GLN A 265 0.31 -5.92 8.17
CA GLN A 265 0.00 -5.12 9.37
C GLN A 265 -1.30 -5.57 10.03
N ASP A 266 -2.34 -5.86 9.25
CA ASP A 266 -3.64 -6.27 9.78
C ASP A 266 -3.56 -7.58 10.56
N ILE A 267 -2.78 -8.54 10.06
CA ILE A 267 -2.53 -9.80 10.78
C ILE A 267 -1.82 -9.55 12.12
N LYS A 268 -0.92 -8.57 12.21
CA LYS A 268 -0.31 -8.20 13.50
C LYS A 268 -1.34 -7.60 14.45
N TYR A 269 -2.22 -6.73 13.95
CA TYR A 269 -3.31 -6.15 14.74
C TYR A 269 -4.29 -7.22 15.22
N LEU A 270 -4.71 -8.14 14.35
CA LEU A 270 -5.56 -9.27 14.72
C LEU A 270 -4.94 -10.13 15.82
N LYS A 271 -3.62 -10.35 15.79
CA LYS A 271 -2.87 -11.11 16.80
C LYS A 271 -2.51 -10.30 18.06
N SER A 272 -2.65 -8.99 18.04
CA SER A 272 -2.30 -8.12 19.17
C SER A 272 -3.09 -8.46 20.42
N SER A 273 -2.57 -8.12 21.61
CA SER A 273 -3.26 -8.34 22.88
C SER A 273 -4.59 -7.59 22.96
N MET A 274 -4.69 -6.45 22.26
CA MET A 274 -5.92 -5.64 22.21
C MET A 274 -7.04 -6.34 21.46
N VAL A 275 -6.73 -7.12 20.43
CA VAL A 275 -7.73 -7.81 19.59
C VAL A 275 -7.76 -9.31 19.92
N SER A 276 -6.63 -10.01 19.86
CA SER A 276 -6.51 -11.46 20.08
C SER A 276 -7.57 -12.25 19.29
N ALA A 277 -7.74 -11.94 18.00
CA ALA A 277 -8.73 -12.62 17.16
C ALA A 277 -8.51 -14.13 17.14
N PRO A 278 -9.58 -14.95 17.00
CA PRO A 278 -9.48 -16.41 17.00
C PRO A 278 -8.93 -16.92 15.66
N MET A 279 -7.59 -16.85 15.50
CA MET A 279 -6.85 -17.10 14.28
C MET A 279 -6.16 -18.49 14.26
N GLU A 280 -6.59 -19.42 15.10
CA GLU A 280 -6.03 -20.77 15.13
C GLU A 280 -6.24 -21.47 13.78
N GLY A 281 -5.17 -22.09 13.28
CA GLY A 281 -5.20 -22.80 12.00
C GLY A 281 -5.22 -21.92 10.76
N LEU A 282 -4.86 -20.62 10.88
CA LEU A 282 -4.72 -19.72 9.74
C LEU A 282 -3.72 -20.29 8.71
N SER A 283 -4.18 -20.44 7.47
CA SER A 283 -3.35 -20.78 6.31
C SER A 283 -3.15 -19.55 5.43
N TYR A 284 -1.93 -19.32 4.99
CA TYR A 284 -1.60 -18.21 4.07
C TYR A 284 -1.85 -18.55 2.59
N ASP A 285 -2.17 -19.79 2.29
CA ASP A 285 -2.50 -20.23 0.94
C ASP A 285 -3.94 -20.75 0.89
N PRO A 286 -4.76 -20.31 -0.08
CA PRO A 286 -6.07 -20.90 -0.33
C PRO A 286 -5.92 -22.37 -0.71
N PRO A 287 -6.79 -23.27 -0.22
CA PRO A 287 -6.72 -24.69 -0.50
C PRO A 287 -7.05 -25.00 -1.96
N SER A 288 -6.59 -26.15 -2.45
CA SER A 288 -6.87 -26.58 -3.82
C SER A 288 -8.29 -27.13 -4.00
N ASN A 289 -8.89 -27.62 -2.91
CA ASN A 289 -10.25 -28.18 -2.89
C ASN A 289 -11.11 -27.35 -1.94
N SER A 290 -12.42 -27.35 -2.17
CA SER A 290 -13.37 -26.65 -1.32
C SER A 290 -13.32 -27.13 0.13
N PRO A 291 -12.89 -26.29 1.07
CA PRO A 291 -12.85 -26.67 2.48
C PRO A 291 -14.24 -26.50 3.10
N THR A 292 -14.59 -27.35 4.04
CA THR A 292 -15.81 -27.18 4.84
C THR A 292 -15.60 -26.21 6.01
N THR A 293 -14.39 -26.12 6.51
CA THR A 293 -13.99 -25.24 7.63
C THR A 293 -12.56 -24.76 7.42
N GLY A 294 -12.12 -23.80 8.20
CA GLY A 294 -10.74 -23.26 8.19
C GLY A 294 -10.69 -21.78 7.97
N LEU A 295 -9.51 -21.20 8.15
CA LEU A 295 -9.19 -19.81 7.93
C LEU A 295 -8.10 -19.69 6.88
N PHE A 296 -8.36 -18.96 5.80
CA PHE A 296 -7.45 -18.84 4.66
C PHE A 296 -7.23 -17.38 4.31
N VAL A 297 -5.98 -16.97 4.09
CA VAL A 297 -5.64 -15.62 3.65
C VAL A 297 -5.79 -15.50 2.14
N VAL A 298 -6.40 -14.41 1.69
CA VAL A 298 -6.47 -13.96 0.30
C VAL A 298 -5.99 -12.52 0.26
N ASP A 299 -4.86 -12.26 -0.36
CA ASP A 299 -4.30 -10.91 -0.48
C ASP A 299 -4.60 -10.33 -1.87
N THR A 300 -5.40 -9.27 -1.91
CA THR A 300 -5.78 -8.62 -3.17
C THR A 300 -4.59 -8.01 -3.91
N SER A 301 -3.53 -7.61 -3.18
CA SER A 301 -2.31 -7.13 -3.81
C SER A 301 -1.59 -8.23 -4.60
N ASP A 302 -1.62 -9.48 -4.11
CA ASP A 302 -1.07 -10.64 -4.81
C ASP A 302 -1.97 -11.10 -5.97
N LEU A 303 -3.30 -11.06 -5.78
CA LEU A 303 -4.24 -11.32 -6.88
C LEU A 303 -4.07 -10.32 -8.01
N PHE A 304 -3.98 -9.05 -7.68
CA PHE A 304 -3.82 -7.98 -8.66
C PHE A 304 -2.45 -8.07 -9.37
N ALA A 305 -1.38 -8.37 -8.62
CA ALA A 305 -0.06 -8.61 -9.22
C ALA A 305 -0.07 -9.79 -10.20
N ALA A 306 -0.81 -10.87 -9.90
CA ALA A 306 -1.00 -11.96 -10.85
C ALA A 306 -1.73 -11.48 -12.11
N LEU A 307 -2.79 -10.69 -11.94
CA LEU A 307 -3.57 -10.13 -13.04
C LEU A 307 -2.73 -9.17 -13.90
N GLU A 308 -1.87 -8.37 -13.31
CA GLU A 308 -0.91 -7.53 -14.03
C GLU A 308 0.22 -8.33 -14.70
N GLY A 309 0.50 -9.54 -14.25
CA GLY A 309 1.62 -10.37 -14.71
C GLY A 309 2.94 -10.05 -14.01
N GLU A 310 2.86 -9.51 -12.80
CA GLU A 310 4.00 -9.11 -11.98
C GLU A 310 4.45 -10.25 -11.05
N GLY A 311 5.69 -10.69 -11.21
CA GLY A 311 6.33 -11.64 -10.29
C GLY A 311 6.84 -10.98 -9.01
N TYR A 312 7.08 -9.67 -9.03
CA TYR A 312 7.59 -8.87 -7.93
C TYR A 312 6.62 -7.82 -7.44
N SER A 313 6.81 -7.49 -6.19
CA SER A 313 5.96 -6.65 -5.39
C SER A 313 6.20 -5.15 -5.64
N ASN A 314 5.80 -4.63 -6.77
CA ASN A 314 5.26 -3.29 -6.78
C ASN A 314 3.82 -3.42 -6.30
N ARG A 315 3.65 -3.57 -4.98
CA ARG A 315 2.32 -3.58 -4.40
C ARG A 315 1.67 -2.26 -4.72
N ARG A 316 0.53 -2.31 -5.41
CA ARG A 316 -0.28 -1.13 -5.67
C ARG A 316 -1.01 -0.77 -4.41
N SER A 317 -1.23 0.51 -4.14
CA SER A 317 -2.18 0.91 -3.13
C SER A 317 -3.59 0.44 -3.50
N LEU A 318 -4.45 0.34 -2.49
CA LEU A 318 -5.86 0.03 -2.68
C LEU A 318 -6.50 0.99 -3.70
N GLU A 319 -6.24 2.30 -3.56
CA GLU A 319 -6.75 3.33 -4.49
C GLU A 319 -6.35 3.05 -5.94
N ARG A 320 -5.07 2.76 -6.17
CA ARG A 320 -4.58 2.47 -7.53
C ARG A 320 -5.15 1.18 -8.09
N MET A 321 -5.17 0.13 -7.29
CA MET A 321 -5.77 -1.14 -7.69
C MET A 321 -7.24 -0.93 -8.07
N CYS A 322 -8.02 -0.26 -7.23
CA CYS A 322 -9.42 0.06 -7.53
C CYS A 322 -9.58 0.87 -8.80
N ASN A 323 -8.73 1.87 -9.03
CA ASN A 323 -8.75 2.66 -10.27
C ASN A 323 -8.49 1.80 -11.51
N PHE A 324 -7.53 0.88 -11.47
CA PHE A 324 -7.28 -0.07 -12.57
C PHE A 324 -8.45 -1.04 -12.78
N LEU A 325 -9.13 -1.43 -11.72
CA LEU A 325 -10.34 -2.26 -11.77
C LEU A 325 -11.60 -1.44 -12.13
N ARG A 326 -11.49 -0.11 -12.33
CA ARG A 326 -12.59 0.83 -12.58
C ARG A 326 -13.60 0.92 -11.43
N ILE A 327 -13.12 0.76 -10.22
CA ILE A 327 -13.90 0.91 -8.99
C ILE A 327 -13.65 2.32 -8.45
N PRO A 328 -14.65 3.22 -8.47
CA PRO A 328 -14.48 4.54 -7.88
C PRO A 328 -14.42 4.45 -6.36
N THR A 329 -13.40 5.04 -5.75
CA THR A 329 -13.20 5.04 -4.30
C THR A 329 -13.43 6.42 -3.70
N GLN A 330 -13.95 6.46 -2.47
CA GLN A 330 -14.13 7.69 -1.70
C GLN A 330 -13.76 7.44 -0.23
N TYR A 331 -13.19 8.46 0.41
CA TYR A 331 -12.86 8.45 1.83
C TYR A 331 -12.03 7.23 2.27
N LEU A 332 -11.03 6.84 1.47
CA LEU A 332 -10.01 5.88 1.89
C LEU A 332 -9.30 6.38 3.15
N HIS A 333 -8.60 5.49 3.86
CA HIS A 333 -8.11 5.73 5.23
C HIS A 333 -9.25 5.91 6.24
N ASN A 334 -10.34 5.22 6.00
CA ASN A 334 -11.36 4.82 6.94
C ASN A 334 -11.43 3.30 6.87
N ALA A 335 -11.17 2.60 7.96
CA ALA A 335 -11.04 1.15 7.95
C ALA A 335 -12.27 0.43 7.36
N GLY A 336 -13.48 0.97 7.59
CA GLY A 336 -14.71 0.40 7.01
C GLY A 336 -14.80 0.54 5.50
N ASN A 337 -14.42 1.70 4.97
CA ASN A 337 -14.38 1.94 3.53
C ASN A 337 -13.28 1.10 2.87
N ASP A 338 -12.10 1.02 3.49
CA ASP A 338 -10.97 0.28 2.94
C ASP A 338 -11.27 -1.24 2.91
N ALA A 339 -11.89 -1.78 3.94
CA ALA A 339 -12.38 -3.16 3.94
C ALA A 339 -13.44 -3.40 2.84
N HIS A 340 -14.39 -2.47 2.67
CA HIS A 340 -15.41 -2.56 1.62
C HIS A 340 -14.77 -2.60 0.22
N TYR A 341 -13.89 -1.64 -0.09
CA TYR A 341 -13.23 -1.58 -1.40
C TYR A 341 -12.27 -2.75 -1.61
N THR A 342 -11.63 -3.25 -0.57
CA THR A 342 -10.81 -4.45 -0.62
C THR A 342 -11.64 -5.68 -1.00
N LEU A 343 -12.82 -5.87 -0.40
CA LEU A 343 -13.72 -6.96 -0.77
C LEU A 343 -14.27 -6.80 -2.18
N LEU A 344 -14.67 -5.60 -2.56
CA LEU A 344 -15.18 -5.31 -3.89
C LEU A 344 -14.13 -5.58 -4.97
N ALA A 345 -12.88 -5.15 -4.74
CA ALA A 345 -11.78 -5.44 -5.64
C ALA A 345 -11.45 -6.93 -5.73
N CYS A 346 -11.47 -7.64 -4.59
CA CYS A 346 -11.37 -9.10 -4.57
C CYS A 346 -12.45 -9.73 -5.44
N LYS A 347 -13.71 -9.39 -5.18
CA LYS A 347 -14.88 -9.90 -5.92
C LYS A 347 -14.76 -9.66 -7.43
N GLU A 348 -14.36 -8.46 -7.83
CA GLU A 348 -14.17 -8.09 -9.24
C GLU A 348 -13.12 -8.96 -9.94
N MET A 349 -12.09 -9.40 -9.23
CA MET A 349 -11.07 -10.30 -9.76
C MET A 349 -11.51 -11.76 -9.76
N VAL A 350 -12.09 -12.24 -8.64
CA VAL A 350 -12.36 -13.67 -8.48
C VAL A 350 -13.70 -14.12 -9.06
N ASN A 351 -14.68 -13.22 -9.19
CA ASN A 351 -15.96 -13.52 -9.85
C ASN A 351 -15.90 -13.42 -11.38
N GLY A 352 -14.77 -12.95 -11.92
CA GLY A 352 -14.57 -12.74 -13.34
C GLY A 352 -14.18 -14.02 -14.09
N GLU A 353 -13.83 -13.82 -15.36
CA GLU A 353 -13.28 -14.84 -16.24
C GLU A 353 -11.92 -15.36 -15.74
N GLN A 354 -11.36 -16.36 -16.41
CA GLN A 354 -9.99 -16.81 -16.16
C GLN A 354 -8.99 -15.65 -16.28
N LEU A 355 -7.92 -15.70 -15.49
CA LEU A 355 -6.93 -14.65 -15.36
C LEU A 355 -6.47 -14.06 -16.69
N ASP A 356 -6.05 -14.91 -17.64
CA ASP A 356 -5.53 -14.43 -18.93
C ASP A 356 -6.60 -13.75 -19.78
N LYS A 357 -7.86 -14.22 -19.73
CA LYS A 357 -8.98 -13.55 -20.38
C LYS A 357 -9.27 -12.18 -19.76
N GLN A 358 -9.26 -12.09 -18.42
CA GLN A 358 -9.43 -10.79 -17.74
C GLN A 358 -8.33 -9.81 -18.13
N ARG A 359 -7.08 -10.27 -18.25
CA ARG A 359 -5.96 -9.44 -18.71
C ARG A 359 -6.18 -8.95 -20.13
N GLU A 360 -6.56 -9.82 -21.04
CA GLU A 360 -6.81 -9.47 -22.43
C GLU A 360 -7.96 -8.45 -22.57
N GLN A 361 -9.03 -8.64 -21.80
CA GLN A 361 -10.17 -7.71 -21.81
C GLN A 361 -9.81 -6.34 -21.22
N ARG A 362 -9.02 -6.31 -20.16
CA ARG A 362 -8.64 -5.04 -19.50
C ARG A 362 -7.50 -4.33 -20.23
N TRP A 363 -6.59 -5.09 -20.81
CA TRP A 363 -5.36 -4.57 -21.43
C TRP A 363 -5.01 -5.35 -22.71
N PRO A 364 -5.80 -5.18 -23.79
CA PRO A 364 -5.68 -6.00 -25.01
C PRO A 364 -4.31 -5.90 -25.68
N ASP A 365 -3.63 -4.77 -25.56
CA ASP A 365 -2.30 -4.57 -26.17
C ASP A 365 -1.16 -5.23 -25.41
N ARG A 366 -1.41 -5.79 -24.22
CA ARG A 366 -0.39 -6.40 -23.37
C ARG A 366 -0.19 -7.90 -23.63
N THR A 367 -1.13 -8.56 -24.28
CA THR A 367 -1.14 -10.03 -24.49
C THR A 367 -0.63 -10.45 -25.86
N ASN A 368 -0.63 -9.56 -26.85
CA ASN A 368 -0.33 -9.87 -28.26
C ASN A 368 1.17 -10.03 -28.58
N SER A 369 2.10 -9.81 -27.66
CA SER A 369 3.53 -9.77 -27.96
C SER A 369 4.32 -11.03 -27.57
N GLY A 370 3.68 -12.09 -27.07
CA GLY A 370 4.39 -13.32 -26.60
C GLY A 370 5.31 -13.10 -25.39
N GLU A 371 5.66 -11.87 -25.09
CA GLU A 371 6.30 -11.42 -23.85
C GLU A 371 5.27 -10.57 -23.07
N VAL A 372 5.16 -10.85 -21.78
CA VAL A 372 4.31 -10.06 -20.88
C VAL A 372 4.94 -8.67 -20.73
N GLN A 373 4.69 -7.81 -21.69
CA GLN A 373 5.05 -6.39 -21.60
C GLN A 373 3.92 -5.64 -20.93
N VAL A 374 4.06 -5.41 -19.65
CA VAL A 374 3.26 -4.41 -18.94
C VAL A 374 3.76 -3.05 -19.40
N GLN A 375 3.06 -2.38 -20.33
CA GLN A 375 3.36 -1.00 -20.67
C GLN A 375 2.86 -0.11 -19.53
N TRP A 376 3.76 0.30 -18.69
CA TRP A 376 3.53 1.33 -17.69
C TRP A 376 3.63 2.71 -18.33
N LYS A 377 2.83 3.64 -17.87
CA LYS A 377 3.17 5.04 -18.07
C LYS A 377 4.57 5.28 -17.49
N PRO A 378 5.41 6.15 -18.06
CA PRO A 378 6.81 6.32 -17.60
C PRO A 378 6.98 6.51 -16.10
N TRP A 379 6.02 7.13 -15.39
CA TRP A 379 6.02 7.31 -13.95
C TRP A 379 5.54 6.09 -13.13
N GLU A 380 4.97 5.07 -13.77
CA GLU A 380 4.58 3.80 -13.15
C GLU A 380 5.70 2.78 -13.20
N MET A 381 6.74 3.06 -13.99
CA MET A 381 7.95 2.25 -14.06
C MET A 381 8.90 2.66 -12.95
N ASP A 382 8.92 1.88 -11.89
CA ASP A 382 9.88 2.00 -10.79
C ASP A 382 11.36 1.99 -11.23
N SER A 383 11.63 1.74 -12.50
CA SER A 383 12.95 1.47 -13.01
C SER A 383 13.47 2.47 -14.03
N ASP A 384 12.65 3.37 -14.58
CA ASP A 384 13.05 4.13 -15.78
C ASP A 384 13.28 5.61 -15.55
N TYR A 385 13.92 5.91 -14.44
CA TYR A 385 14.56 7.20 -14.27
C TYR A 385 15.63 7.48 -15.34
N SER A 386 16.18 6.41 -15.93
CA SER A 386 17.27 6.49 -16.92
C SER A 386 16.82 6.83 -18.33
N ASP A 387 15.55 6.57 -18.67
CA ASP A 387 15.09 6.72 -20.06
C ASP A 387 14.44 8.08 -20.33
N GLN A 388 14.31 8.94 -19.30
CA GLN A 388 13.87 10.32 -19.48
C GLN A 388 15.08 11.26 -19.65
N GLU A 389 15.87 11.05 -20.70
CA GLU A 389 16.92 11.98 -21.13
C GLU A 389 16.32 13.23 -21.83
N GLY A 390 15.28 13.82 -21.30
CA GLY A 390 14.60 14.93 -21.92
C GLY A 390 14.20 16.08 -20.99
N PHE A 391 14.53 15.98 -19.72
CA PHE A 391 14.22 17.04 -18.75
C PHE A 391 15.49 17.54 -18.06
N ILE A 392 16.19 18.40 -18.76
CA ILE A 392 17.09 19.40 -18.19
C ILE A 392 16.36 20.72 -18.20
#